data_6676c9d2eb2e546c7f6a6b21e6926de3
#
_entry.id   6676c9d2eb2e546c7f6a6b21e6926de3
#
_cell.length_a   1.000
_cell.length_b   1.000
_cell.length_c   1.000
_cell.angle_alpha   90.00
_cell.angle_beta   90.00
_cell.angle_gamma   90.00
#
_symmetry.space_group_name_H-M   'P 1'
#
loop_
_entity.id
_entity.type
_entity.pdbx_description
1 polymer ?
#
loop_
_entity_poly.entity_id
_entity_poly.type
_entity_poly.pdbx_seq_one_letter_code
_entity_poly.pdbx_strand_id
1 'polypeptide(L)'
;MDIKQLIGEATEYDKKLSLEAKKPKSWCKSVSAFANTLGGALIFGIADNDEVVGLENPNGDAEKISEIIKTRMDPIPEFRLRFEQVEDGKVLIILDIFKGEETPYYYSGDGVLEAYVRVGNESVKATSTELKRLVLRGRNTSYDSQISTYKVEDFAFSKLRERYKKWTGNSFDEKDLISFGLVNEQGYLTNAGALVADESPIRWSRLFCTRWNGLNKSGGTIDAFDDAEYSGSVLSLIDNGEAFIKRNAKLMWRKTANSREEMPEYVERSYHEALVNALAHRDYLVNGSEVHIDIYDDRMEIYSPGGMPDGSIIQDRDPLTVPSTRRNPVLADIFNRLGYMERKGSGFGKIIGGYEFQINYDESKKPSFRSDRYQFTVVMPNLNYNVPQDVPQDVPQDVPQDVPQKKESNPLEIQILNMIKKDNKISTEKMAMTLGISSKTVKRHIKDIGIVRFVGRGSNGHWEIIDD
;
A
#
# COMPACT_ATOMS: atom_id res chain seq x y z
N MET A 1 -19.35 -10.45 -21.53
CA MET A 1 -17.95 -10.07 -21.77
C MET A 1 -17.82 -9.95 -23.29
N ASP A 2 -17.39 -8.83 -23.79
CA ASP A 2 -17.21 -8.65 -25.25
C ASP A 2 -15.81 -9.19 -25.64
N ILE A 3 -15.79 -10.32 -26.34
CA ILE A 3 -14.55 -11.04 -26.70
C ILE A 3 -13.65 -10.16 -27.61
N LYS A 4 -14.23 -9.24 -28.38
CA LYS A 4 -13.47 -8.31 -29.23
C LYS A 4 -12.64 -7.28 -28.46
N GLN A 5 -12.89 -7.12 -27.17
CA GLN A 5 -12.15 -6.20 -26.26
C GLN A 5 -11.11 -6.90 -25.41
N LEU A 6 -10.97 -8.24 -25.49
CA LEU A 6 -10.00 -8.99 -24.74
C LEU A 6 -8.61 -8.92 -25.38
N ILE A 7 -7.76 -8.06 -24.85
CA ILE A 7 -6.36 -7.92 -25.27
C ILE A 7 -5.45 -8.48 -24.18
N GLY A 8 -4.61 -9.48 -24.52
CA GLY A 8 -3.71 -10.12 -23.56
C GLY A 8 -4.43 -10.96 -22.50
N GLU A 9 -3.76 -11.27 -21.40
CA GLU A 9 -4.30 -11.87 -20.19
C GLU A 9 -4.46 -10.81 -19.11
N ALA A 10 -5.53 -10.89 -18.33
CA ALA A 10 -5.80 -9.95 -17.23
C ALA A 10 -6.01 -10.68 -15.91
N THR A 11 -6.19 -9.93 -14.83
CA THR A 11 -6.47 -10.49 -13.51
C THR A 11 -7.75 -11.32 -13.49
N GLU A 12 -8.75 -10.91 -14.29
CA GLU A 12 -10.10 -11.49 -14.31
C GLU A 12 -10.28 -12.63 -15.33
N TYR A 13 -9.35 -12.82 -16.25
CA TYR A 13 -9.44 -13.91 -17.23
C TYR A 13 -8.07 -14.41 -17.67
N ASP A 14 -8.06 -15.63 -18.20
CA ASP A 14 -6.91 -16.34 -18.75
C ASP A 14 -7.34 -17.02 -20.06
N LYS A 15 -6.44 -17.13 -21.03
CA LYS A 15 -6.72 -17.68 -22.36
C LYS A 15 -5.99 -19.00 -22.57
N LYS A 16 -6.62 -19.89 -23.34
CA LYS A 16 -6.04 -21.18 -23.72
C LYS A 16 -6.41 -21.49 -25.16
N LEU A 17 -5.42 -21.86 -25.92
CA LEU A 17 -5.64 -22.25 -27.33
C LEU A 17 -6.57 -23.47 -27.46
N SER A 18 -6.40 -24.47 -26.59
CA SER A 18 -7.17 -25.72 -26.59
C SER A 18 -7.21 -26.31 -25.17
N LEU A 19 -8.06 -27.33 -24.98
CA LEU A 19 -8.10 -28.08 -23.76
C LEU A 19 -6.91 -29.05 -23.66
N GLU A 20 -6.00 -28.82 -22.76
CA GLU A 20 -4.91 -29.74 -22.42
C GLU A 20 -5.38 -30.84 -21.44
N ALA A 21 -6.23 -31.77 -21.89
CA ALA A 21 -6.79 -32.83 -21.04
C ALA A 21 -5.74 -33.76 -20.45
N LYS A 22 -4.61 -33.98 -21.13
CA LYS A 22 -3.50 -34.83 -20.66
C LYS A 22 -2.57 -34.11 -19.68
N LYS A 23 -2.63 -32.79 -19.60
CA LYS A 23 -1.84 -31.95 -18.68
C LYS A 23 -2.76 -30.96 -17.93
N PRO A 24 -3.71 -31.48 -17.14
CA PRO A 24 -4.75 -30.63 -16.54
C PRO A 24 -4.21 -29.56 -15.60
N LYS A 25 -3.05 -29.77 -15.01
CA LYS A 25 -2.39 -28.79 -14.15
C LYS A 25 -2.13 -27.46 -14.85
N SER A 26 -1.92 -27.45 -16.18
CA SER A 26 -1.64 -26.24 -16.97
C SER A 26 -2.73 -25.19 -16.88
N TRP A 27 -3.98 -25.61 -16.72
CA TRP A 27 -5.15 -24.73 -16.62
C TRP A 27 -5.89 -24.84 -15.27
N CYS A 28 -5.88 -26.00 -14.60
CA CYS A 28 -6.47 -26.17 -13.26
C CYS A 28 -5.82 -25.27 -12.21
N LYS A 29 -4.54 -24.89 -12.37
CA LYS A 29 -3.89 -23.87 -11.53
C LYS A 29 -4.66 -22.54 -11.58
N SER A 30 -5.19 -22.15 -12.75
CA SER A 30 -6.00 -20.94 -12.90
C SER A 30 -7.39 -21.11 -12.31
N VAL A 31 -7.99 -22.31 -12.40
CA VAL A 31 -9.25 -22.63 -11.69
C VAL A 31 -9.08 -22.45 -10.18
N SER A 32 -8.01 -23.06 -9.59
CA SER A 32 -7.67 -22.89 -8.18
C SER A 32 -7.46 -21.41 -7.82
N ALA A 33 -6.68 -20.71 -8.64
CA ALA A 33 -6.34 -19.31 -8.39
C ALA A 33 -7.58 -18.40 -8.40
N PHE A 34 -8.49 -18.58 -9.36
CA PHE A 34 -9.74 -17.82 -9.45
C PHE A 34 -10.67 -18.13 -8.26
N ALA A 35 -10.89 -19.41 -7.93
CA ALA A 35 -11.70 -19.79 -6.79
C ALA A 35 -11.13 -19.26 -5.46
N ASN A 36 -9.82 -19.22 -5.32
CA ASN A 36 -9.14 -18.71 -4.13
C ASN A 36 -9.05 -17.18 -4.07
N THR A 37 -9.41 -16.44 -5.11
CA THR A 37 -9.30 -14.98 -5.13
C THR A 37 -10.65 -14.29 -5.38
N LEU A 38 -10.81 -13.65 -6.52
CA LEU A 38 -11.99 -12.83 -6.85
C LEU A 38 -12.96 -13.52 -7.81
N GLY A 39 -12.65 -14.75 -8.21
CA GLY A 39 -13.29 -15.38 -9.37
C GLY A 39 -12.59 -14.98 -10.67
N GLY A 40 -13.12 -15.44 -11.79
CA GLY A 40 -12.59 -15.12 -13.12
C GLY A 40 -13.02 -16.11 -14.19
N ALA A 41 -12.49 -15.96 -15.40
CA ALA A 41 -12.86 -16.79 -16.53
C ALA A 41 -11.63 -17.42 -17.22
N LEU A 42 -11.76 -18.68 -17.60
CA LEU A 42 -10.85 -19.35 -18.56
C LEU A 42 -11.55 -19.42 -19.91
N ILE A 43 -10.89 -18.94 -20.95
CA ILE A 43 -11.44 -18.91 -22.32
C ILE A 43 -10.61 -19.86 -23.18
N PHE A 44 -11.25 -20.93 -23.67
CA PHE A 44 -10.62 -21.91 -24.56
C PHE A 44 -10.98 -21.64 -26.03
N GLY A 45 -9.99 -21.72 -26.88
CA GLY A 45 -10.10 -21.46 -28.35
C GLY A 45 -9.46 -20.14 -28.76
N ILE A 46 -8.67 -19.50 -27.89
CA ILE A 46 -7.92 -18.28 -28.21
C ILE A 46 -6.43 -18.53 -28.05
N ALA A 47 -5.64 -18.16 -29.07
CA ALA A 47 -4.19 -18.27 -29.07
C ALA A 47 -3.53 -17.15 -28.25
N ASP A 48 -2.25 -17.31 -27.90
CA ASP A 48 -1.48 -16.35 -27.10
C ASP A 48 -1.33 -14.97 -27.78
N ASN A 49 -1.44 -14.93 -29.12
CA ASN A 49 -1.44 -13.69 -29.92
C ASN A 49 -2.82 -13.04 -30.07
N ASP A 50 -3.79 -13.44 -29.24
CA ASP A 50 -5.17 -12.98 -29.23
C ASP A 50 -6.01 -13.42 -30.44
N GLU A 51 -5.48 -14.30 -31.32
CA GLU A 51 -6.23 -14.84 -32.45
C GLU A 51 -7.29 -15.84 -31.97
N VAL A 52 -8.52 -15.64 -32.45
CA VAL A 52 -9.63 -16.57 -32.21
C VAL A 52 -9.51 -17.75 -33.15
N VAL A 53 -9.12 -18.89 -32.62
CA VAL A 53 -8.95 -20.12 -33.39
C VAL A 53 -10.23 -20.97 -33.36
N GLY A 54 -10.92 -21.02 -32.18
CA GLY A 54 -12.05 -21.88 -31.92
C GLY A 54 -11.63 -23.29 -31.52
N LEU A 55 -12.61 -24.11 -31.14
CA LEU A 55 -12.41 -25.51 -30.70
C LEU A 55 -13.02 -26.46 -31.75
N GLU A 56 -12.34 -27.58 -32.00
CA GLU A 56 -12.81 -28.61 -32.93
C GLU A 56 -13.99 -29.44 -32.36
N ASN A 57 -13.98 -29.74 -31.06
CA ASN A 57 -15.02 -30.53 -30.41
C ASN A 57 -15.47 -29.87 -29.07
N PRO A 58 -16.19 -28.72 -29.15
CA PRO A 58 -16.55 -27.96 -27.95
C PRO A 58 -17.38 -28.79 -26.95
N ASN A 59 -18.32 -29.62 -27.40
CA ASN A 59 -19.16 -30.42 -26.50
C ASN A 59 -18.33 -31.47 -25.75
N GLY A 60 -17.47 -32.23 -26.44
CA GLY A 60 -16.60 -33.20 -25.79
C GLY A 60 -15.55 -32.57 -24.88
N ASP A 61 -15.08 -31.35 -25.20
CA ASP A 61 -14.18 -30.62 -24.34
C ASP A 61 -14.86 -30.09 -23.08
N ALA A 62 -16.11 -29.62 -23.15
CA ALA A 62 -16.89 -29.20 -22.00
C ALA A 62 -17.16 -30.35 -21.02
N GLU A 63 -17.44 -31.56 -21.51
CA GLU A 63 -17.58 -32.75 -20.69
C GLU A 63 -16.29 -33.08 -19.96
N LYS A 64 -15.16 -33.08 -20.68
CA LYS A 64 -13.82 -33.31 -20.07
C LYS A 64 -13.42 -32.24 -19.07
N ILE A 65 -13.70 -30.96 -19.33
CA ILE A 65 -13.46 -29.86 -18.36
C ILE A 65 -14.21 -30.17 -17.06
N SER A 66 -15.49 -30.52 -17.16
CA SER A 66 -16.32 -30.82 -15.98
C SER A 66 -15.82 -32.05 -15.23
N GLU A 67 -15.41 -33.10 -15.93
CA GLU A 67 -14.85 -34.32 -15.33
C GLU A 67 -13.49 -34.04 -14.63
N ILE A 68 -12.62 -33.30 -15.28
CA ILE A 68 -11.29 -32.95 -14.73
C ILE A 68 -11.46 -32.07 -13.48
N ILE A 69 -12.32 -31.06 -13.49
CA ILE A 69 -12.57 -30.23 -12.31
C ILE A 69 -13.06 -31.09 -11.15
N LYS A 70 -14.04 -31.97 -11.36
CA LYS A 70 -14.58 -32.85 -10.34
C LYS A 70 -13.55 -33.83 -9.76
N THR A 71 -12.56 -34.23 -10.54
CA THR A 71 -11.57 -35.24 -10.12
C THR A 71 -10.25 -34.67 -9.69
N ARG A 72 -9.94 -33.42 -10.02
CA ARG A 72 -8.65 -32.76 -9.77
C ARG A 72 -8.72 -31.52 -8.91
N MET A 73 -9.91 -31.09 -8.49
CA MET A 73 -10.08 -29.96 -7.60
C MET A 73 -10.69 -30.42 -6.27
N ASP A 74 -10.15 -29.92 -5.17
CA ASP A 74 -10.62 -30.21 -3.81
C ASP A 74 -10.52 -28.93 -2.93
N PRO A 75 -11.65 -28.43 -2.41
CA PRO A 75 -13.02 -28.76 -2.77
C PRO A 75 -13.33 -28.40 -4.23
N ILE A 76 -14.44 -28.91 -4.75
CA ILE A 76 -14.89 -28.57 -6.11
C ILE A 76 -15.38 -27.12 -6.12
N PRO A 77 -14.78 -26.21 -6.90
CA PRO A 77 -15.23 -24.84 -6.98
C PRO A 77 -16.56 -24.72 -7.73
N GLU A 78 -17.35 -23.71 -7.40
CA GLU A 78 -18.51 -23.34 -8.20
C GLU A 78 -18.07 -22.77 -9.54
N PHE A 79 -18.62 -23.29 -10.63
CA PHE A 79 -18.28 -22.84 -11.98
C PHE A 79 -19.46 -22.94 -12.95
N ARG A 80 -19.39 -22.20 -14.04
CA ARG A 80 -20.35 -22.22 -15.13
C ARG A 80 -19.63 -22.33 -16.46
N LEU A 81 -20.07 -23.25 -17.32
CA LEU A 81 -19.62 -23.36 -18.70
C LEU A 81 -20.59 -22.62 -19.63
N ARG A 82 -20.04 -21.84 -20.53
CA ARG A 82 -20.77 -21.17 -21.63
C ARG A 82 -20.09 -21.45 -22.95
N PHE A 83 -20.91 -21.62 -24.00
CA PHE A 83 -20.44 -21.65 -25.37
C PHE A 83 -20.65 -20.28 -25.98
N GLU A 84 -19.64 -19.77 -26.65
CA GLU A 84 -19.72 -18.50 -27.38
C GLU A 84 -19.40 -18.74 -28.83
N GLN A 85 -20.36 -18.48 -29.72
CA GLN A 85 -20.16 -18.55 -31.14
C GLN A 85 -19.66 -17.21 -31.66
N VAL A 86 -18.49 -17.20 -32.28
CA VAL A 86 -17.88 -16.01 -32.86
C VAL A 86 -18.01 -15.99 -34.35
N GLU A 87 -17.54 -14.92 -35.00
CA GLU A 87 -17.51 -14.78 -36.46
C GLU A 87 -16.83 -16.00 -37.09
N ASP A 88 -17.25 -16.37 -38.29
CA ASP A 88 -16.79 -17.56 -39.07
C ASP A 88 -17.24 -18.93 -38.48
N GLY A 89 -18.25 -18.95 -37.60
CA GLY A 89 -18.81 -20.19 -37.05
C GLY A 89 -17.90 -20.90 -36.01
N LYS A 90 -16.80 -20.28 -35.61
CA LYS A 90 -15.91 -20.78 -34.55
C LYS A 90 -16.61 -20.75 -33.19
N VAL A 91 -16.37 -21.77 -32.37
CA VAL A 91 -16.96 -21.88 -31.03
C VAL A 91 -15.86 -21.83 -29.96
N LEU A 92 -16.08 -21.01 -28.96
CA LEU A 92 -15.26 -20.92 -27.76
C LEU A 92 -15.99 -21.55 -26.56
N ILE A 93 -15.24 -22.04 -25.59
CA ILE A 93 -15.77 -22.36 -24.26
C ILE A 93 -15.28 -21.31 -23.29
N ILE A 94 -16.22 -20.72 -22.55
CA ILE A 94 -15.93 -19.83 -21.43
C ILE A 94 -16.27 -20.59 -20.16
N LEU A 95 -15.27 -20.84 -19.34
CA LEU A 95 -15.38 -21.43 -18.02
C LEU A 95 -15.30 -20.29 -16.98
N ASP A 96 -16.46 -19.83 -16.53
CA ASP A 96 -16.55 -18.88 -15.41
C ASP A 96 -16.33 -19.62 -14.09
N ILE A 97 -15.38 -19.22 -13.29
CA ILE A 97 -15.10 -19.72 -11.95
C ILE A 97 -15.53 -18.65 -10.95
N PHE A 98 -16.40 -19.00 -10.02
CA PHE A 98 -16.85 -18.07 -8.98
C PHE A 98 -15.85 -18.04 -7.82
N LYS A 99 -15.83 -16.89 -7.12
CA LYS A 99 -15.06 -16.77 -5.87
C LYS A 99 -15.60 -17.79 -4.87
N GLY A 100 -14.73 -18.67 -4.40
CA GLY A 100 -15.12 -19.72 -3.45
C GLY A 100 -15.13 -19.23 -2.00
N GLU A 101 -16.04 -19.78 -1.22
CA GLU A 101 -16.18 -19.52 0.22
C GLU A 101 -15.41 -20.53 1.06
N GLU A 102 -15.29 -21.78 0.60
CA GLU A 102 -14.64 -22.91 1.29
C GLU A 102 -13.13 -23.01 0.97
N THR A 103 -12.45 -21.86 0.94
CA THR A 103 -11.00 -21.84 0.66
C THR A 103 -10.18 -22.60 1.72
N PRO A 104 -9.04 -23.19 1.36
CA PRO A 104 -8.36 -23.20 0.06
C PRO A 104 -8.93 -24.23 -0.94
N TYR A 105 -9.08 -23.84 -2.19
CA TYR A 105 -9.35 -24.76 -3.30
C TYR A 105 -8.01 -25.23 -3.88
N TYR A 106 -7.76 -26.53 -3.77
CA TYR A 106 -6.53 -27.13 -4.22
C TYR A 106 -6.66 -27.77 -5.60
N TYR A 107 -5.57 -27.73 -6.36
CA TYR A 107 -5.32 -28.73 -7.38
C TYR A 107 -4.85 -30.01 -6.69
N SER A 108 -5.59 -31.09 -6.87
CA SER A 108 -5.36 -32.41 -6.31
C SER A 108 -5.13 -33.41 -7.44
N GLY A 109 -3.91 -33.48 -7.95
CA GLY A 109 -3.57 -34.36 -9.07
C GLY A 109 -2.07 -34.62 -9.12
N ASP A 110 -1.68 -35.67 -9.86
CA ASP A 110 -0.28 -35.98 -10.13
C ASP A 110 0.58 -36.16 -8.84
N GLY A 111 -0.05 -36.61 -7.74
CA GLY A 111 0.60 -36.78 -6.44
C GLY A 111 0.87 -35.49 -5.67
N VAL A 112 0.29 -34.36 -6.09
CA VAL A 112 0.43 -33.06 -5.42
C VAL A 112 -0.92 -32.53 -4.92
N LEU A 113 -0.86 -31.73 -3.85
CA LEU A 113 -1.97 -30.94 -3.34
C LEU A 113 -1.49 -29.49 -3.23
N GLU A 114 -1.89 -28.64 -4.17
CA GLU A 114 -1.37 -27.28 -4.29
C GLU A 114 -2.50 -26.26 -4.49
N ALA A 115 -2.52 -25.24 -3.63
CA ALA A 115 -3.39 -24.08 -3.81
C ALA A 115 -2.68 -23.00 -4.61
N TYR A 116 -3.42 -22.36 -5.50
CA TYR A 116 -2.93 -21.25 -6.32
C TYR A 116 -3.76 -19.99 -6.02
N VAL A 117 -3.16 -18.83 -6.28
CA VAL A 117 -3.75 -17.51 -6.10
C VAL A 117 -3.42 -16.64 -7.31
N ARG A 118 -4.29 -15.70 -7.63
CA ARG A 118 -4.08 -14.77 -8.75
C ARG A 118 -3.20 -13.60 -8.30
N VAL A 119 -2.13 -13.30 -9.05
CA VAL A 119 -1.24 -12.15 -8.84
C VAL A 119 -1.08 -11.46 -10.19
N GLY A 120 -1.75 -10.33 -10.36
CA GLY A 120 -1.87 -9.73 -11.68
C GLY A 120 -2.54 -10.70 -12.66
N ASN A 121 -1.92 -10.94 -13.79
CA ASN A 121 -2.37 -11.89 -14.81
C ASN A 121 -1.84 -13.33 -14.61
N GLU A 122 -1.13 -13.64 -13.52
CA GLU A 122 -0.54 -14.94 -13.29
C GLU A 122 -1.23 -15.74 -12.19
N SER A 123 -1.29 -17.06 -12.35
CA SER A 123 -1.72 -18.03 -11.35
C SER A 123 -0.50 -18.63 -10.68
N VAL A 124 -0.16 -18.14 -9.48
CA VAL A 124 1.02 -18.52 -8.71
C VAL A 124 0.66 -19.42 -7.53
N LYS A 125 1.58 -20.31 -7.14
CA LYS A 125 1.40 -21.16 -5.96
C LYS A 125 1.31 -20.31 -4.70
N ALA A 126 0.31 -20.59 -3.85
CA ALA A 126 0.11 -19.89 -2.60
C ALA A 126 1.32 -20.09 -1.67
N THR A 127 1.84 -19.00 -1.10
CA THR A 127 2.85 -19.04 -0.05
C THR A 127 2.27 -19.59 1.24
N SER A 128 3.13 -19.94 2.21
CA SER A 128 2.67 -20.42 3.53
C SER A 128 1.74 -19.40 4.23
N THR A 129 2.03 -18.11 4.09
CA THR A 129 1.19 -17.04 4.66
C THR A 129 -0.15 -16.94 3.95
N GLU A 130 -0.15 -17.02 2.63
CA GLU A 130 -1.39 -16.99 1.85
C GLU A 130 -2.26 -18.21 2.11
N LEU A 131 -1.65 -19.37 2.23
CA LEU A 131 -2.37 -20.61 2.59
C LEU A 131 -3.05 -20.47 3.96
N LYS A 132 -2.37 -19.89 4.97
CA LYS A 132 -2.99 -19.58 6.27
C LYS A 132 -4.19 -18.65 6.12
N ARG A 133 -4.09 -17.59 5.31
CA ARG A 133 -5.21 -16.66 5.05
C ARG A 133 -6.39 -17.37 4.40
N LEU A 134 -6.12 -18.23 3.41
CA LEU A 134 -7.14 -19.01 2.75
C LEU A 134 -7.85 -19.96 3.73
N VAL A 135 -7.12 -20.67 4.58
CA VAL A 135 -7.68 -21.57 5.61
C VAL A 135 -8.56 -20.79 6.59
N LEU A 136 -8.13 -19.63 7.06
CA LEU A 136 -8.94 -18.81 7.97
C LEU A 136 -10.23 -18.33 7.30
N ARG A 137 -10.14 -17.88 6.06
CA ARG A 137 -11.30 -17.45 5.29
C ARG A 137 -12.31 -18.58 5.11
N GLY A 138 -11.87 -19.76 4.71
CA GLY A 138 -12.75 -20.91 4.51
C GLY A 138 -13.39 -21.45 5.80
N ARG A 139 -12.76 -21.18 6.94
CA ARG A 139 -13.35 -21.48 8.26
C ARG A 139 -14.21 -20.35 8.80
N ASN A 140 -14.37 -19.27 8.05
CA ASN A 140 -15.06 -18.05 8.49
C ASN A 140 -14.52 -17.53 9.84
N THR A 141 -13.18 -17.62 10.03
CA THR A 141 -12.47 -17.16 11.22
C THR A 141 -11.43 -16.11 10.84
N SER A 142 -11.12 -15.21 11.75
CA SER A 142 -10.11 -14.18 11.59
C SER A 142 -8.89 -14.49 12.45
N TYR A 143 -7.73 -13.85 12.15
CA TYR A 143 -6.54 -14.00 12.99
C TYR A 143 -6.84 -13.62 14.45
N ASP A 144 -7.52 -12.50 14.66
CA ASP A 144 -7.78 -11.93 15.98
C ASP A 144 -8.76 -12.76 16.82
N SER A 145 -9.64 -13.56 16.20
CA SER A 145 -10.57 -14.46 16.89
C SER A 145 -9.95 -15.81 17.31
N GLN A 146 -8.75 -16.15 16.81
CA GLN A 146 -8.10 -17.41 17.16
C GLN A 146 -7.66 -17.42 18.64
N ILE A 147 -7.85 -18.58 19.30
CA ILE A 147 -7.39 -18.78 20.67
C ILE A 147 -5.86 -18.93 20.66
N SER A 148 -5.21 -18.19 21.53
CA SER A 148 -3.76 -18.25 21.77
C SER A 148 -3.42 -19.26 22.87
N THR A 149 -2.14 -19.42 23.15
CA THR A 149 -1.64 -20.22 24.28
C THR A 149 -1.51 -19.43 25.58
N TYR A 150 -1.82 -18.14 25.57
CA TYR A 150 -1.66 -17.22 26.69
C TYR A 150 -2.87 -17.27 27.61
N LYS A 151 -2.66 -17.33 28.92
CA LYS A 151 -3.72 -17.31 29.90
C LYS A 151 -4.03 -15.88 30.35
N VAL A 152 -5.27 -15.57 30.61
CA VAL A 152 -5.73 -14.24 31.02
C VAL A 152 -5.10 -13.79 32.34
N GLU A 153 -4.85 -14.75 33.26
CA GLU A 153 -4.26 -14.49 34.59
C GLU A 153 -2.84 -13.91 34.54
N ASP A 154 -2.12 -14.10 33.42
CA ASP A 154 -0.75 -13.63 33.20
C ASP A 154 -0.69 -12.19 32.68
N PHE A 155 -1.84 -11.56 32.39
CA PHE A 155 -1.87 -10.25 31.70
C PHE A 155 -2.81 -9.25 32.39
N ALA A 156 -2.42 -7.97 32.33
CA ALA A 156 -3.24 -6.85 32.76
C ALA A 156 -3.97 -6.18 31.59
N PHE A 157 -5.13 -5.60 31.88
CA PHE A 157 -5.99 -4.89 30.92
C PHE A 157 -6.37 -3.49 31.47
N SER A 158 -5.43 -2.81 32.13
CA SER A 158 -5.67 -1.54 32.82
C SER A 158 -6.08 -0.44 31.85
N LYS A 159 -5.39 -0.32 30.73
CA LYS A 159 -5.70 0.65 29.67
C LYS A 159 -7.07 0.42 29.04
N LEU A 160 -7.40 -0.83 28.75
CA LEU A 160 -8.70 -1.20 28.24
C LEU A 160 -9.82 -0.78 29.21
N ARG A 161 -9.68 -1.11 30.49
CA ARG A 161 -10.64 -0.79 31.54
C ARG A 161 -10.79 0.70 31.74
N GLU A 162 -9.68 1.44 31.78
CA GLU A 162 -9.65 2.91 31.90
C GLU A 162 -10.37 3.57 30.72
N ARG A 163 -10.01 3.19 29.48
CA ARG A 163 -10.59 3.76 28.28
C ARG A 163 -12.07 3.47 28.14
N TYR A 164 -12.47 2.23 28.42
CA TYR A 164 -13.88 1.82 28.41
C TYR A 164 -14.71 2.64 29.41
N LYS A 165 -14.22 2.77 30.66
CA LYS A 165 -14.86 3.60 31.70
C LYS A 165 -14.95 5.07 31.28
N LYS A 166 -13.88 5.62 30.72
CA LYS A 166 -13.86 7.00 30.24
C LYS A 166 -14.87 7.25 29.14
N TRP A 167 -15.04 6.29 28.21
CA TRP A 167 -15.91 6.46 27.06
C TRP A 167 -17.38 6.15 27.37
N THR A 168 -17.65 5.07 28.12
CA THR A 168 -19.01 4.58 28.35
C THR A 168 -19.60 5.01 29.71
N GLY A 169 -18.75 5.41 30.66
CA GLY A 169 -19.13 5.64 32.05
C GLY A 169 -19.26 4.36 32.90
N ASN A 170 -19.18 3.17 32.29
CA ASN A 170 -19.36 1.89 32.95
C ASN A 170 -18.03 1.23 33.34
N SER A 171 -18.04 0.34 34.36
CA SER A 171 -16.92 -0.54 34.65
C SER A 171 -16.80 -1.63 33.57
N PHE A 172 -15.57 -2.12 33.39
CA PHE A 172 -15.26 -3.25 32.52
C PHE A 172 -14.81 -4.42 33.40
N ASP A 173 -15.62 -5.48 33.40
CA ASP A 173 -15.44 -6.63 34.29
C ASP A 173 -14.87 -7.84 33.54
N GLU A 174 -14.54 -8.93 34.25
CA GLU A 174 -13.96 -10.15 33.64
C GLU A 174 -14.93 -10.85 32.64
N LYS A 175 -16.24 -10.82 32.93
CA LYS A 175 -17.25 -11.33 31.98
C LYS A 175 -17.30 -10.53 30.67
N ASP A 176 -16.90 -9.27 30.68
CA ASP A 176 -16.80 -8.47 29.48
C ASP A 176 -15.64 -8.93 28.58
N LEU A 177 -14.55 -9.45 29.17
CA LEU A 177 -13.45 -10.05 28.39
C LEU A 177 -13.96 -11.22 27.55
N ILE A 178 -14.84 -12.06 28.10
CA ILE A 178 -15.43 -13.20 27.37
C ILE A 178 -16.44 -12.69 26.35
N SER A 179 -17.37 -11.83 26.75
CA SER A 179 -18.45 -11.33 25.89
C SER A 179 -17.93 -10.50 24.69
N PHE A 180 -16.75 -9.90 24.83
CA PHE A 180 -16.09 -9.13 23.77
C PHE A 180 -15.14 -9.98 22.93
N GLY A 181 -15.05 -11.28 23.19
CA GLY A 181 -14.22 -12.21 22.43
C GLY A 181 -12.72 -12.04 22.66
N LEU A 182 -12.31 -11.50 23.82
CA LEU A 182 -10.91 -11.34 24.19
C LEU A 182 -10.35 -12.57 24.92
N VAL A 183 -11.23 -13.32 25.56
CA VAL A 183 -10.92 -14.53 26.35
C VAL A 183 -11.96 -15.59 26.06
N ASN A 184 -11.56 -16.87 25.99
CA ASN A 184 -12.49 -17.99 25.92
C ASN A 184 -12.94 -18.44 27.31
N GLU A 185 -13.92 -19.35 27.37
CA GLU A 185 -14.47 -19.88 28.63
C GLU A 185 -13.43 -20.65 29.48
N GLN A 186 -12.32 -21.10 28.88
CA GLN A 186 -11.25 -21.81 29.55
C GLN A 186 -10.14 -20.85 30.07
N GLY A 187 -10.31 -19.53 29.95
CA GLY A 187 -9.37 -18.53 30.43
C GLY A 187 -8.16 -18.27 29.50
N TYR A 188 -8.22 -18.73 28.25
CA TYR A 188 -7.18 -18.41 27.28
C TYR A 188 -7.53 -17.17 26.46
N LEU A 189 -6.54 -16.32 26.23
CA LEU A 189 -6.70 -15.14 25.39
C LEU A 189 -6.95 -15.55 23.93
N THR A 190 -7.82 -14.83 23.27
CA THR A 190 -7.78 -14.75 21.80
C THR A 190 -6.57 -13.91 21.38
N ASN A 191 -6.20 -13.95 20.09
CA ASN A 191 -5.16 -13.05 19.60
C ASN A 191 -5.56 -11.56 19.75
N ALA A 192 -6.86 -11.23 19.67
CA ALA A 192 -7.36 -9.88 20.00
C ALA A 192 -7.09 -9.56 21.47
N GLY A 193 -7.40 -10.47 22.41
CA GLY A 193 -7.09 -10.30 23.83
C GLY A 193 -5.60 -10.07 24.06
N ALA A 194 -4.75 -10.86 23.42
CA ALA A 194 -3.31 -10.70 23.51
C ALA A 194 -2.81 -9.36 22.91
N LEU A 195 -3.43 -8.84 21.85
CA LEU A 195 -3.07 -7.54 21.26
C LEU A 195 -3.53 -6.34 22.12
N VAL A 196 -4.60 -6.50 22.91
CA VAL A 196 -5.16 -5.42 23.75
C VAL A 196 -4.56 -5.43 25.16
N ALA A 197 -3.94 -6.55 25.59
CA ALA A 197 -3.26 -6.63 26.89
C ALA A 197 -2.22 -5.52 27.05
N ASP A 198 -2.08 -4.98 28.27
CA ASP A 198 -1.19 -3.82 28.55
C ASP A 198 0.24 -4.09 28.06
N GLU A 199 0.74 -5.31 28.29
CA GLU A 199 2.00 -5.82 27.72
C GLU A 199 1.66 -6.93 26.71
N SER A 200 1.41 -6.55 25.46
CA SER A 200 1.06 -7.52 24.43
C SER A 200 2.20 -8.54 24.20
N PRO A 201 1.89 -9.85 24.32
CA PRO A 201 2.88 -10.90 24.02
C PRO A 201 3.10 -11.10 22.50
N ILE A 202 2.32 -10.42 21.69
CA ILE A 202 2.44 -10.51 20.22
C ILE A 202 3.64 -9.70 19.78
N ARG A 203 4.73 -10.38 19.42
CA ARG A 203 6.03 -9.77 19.07
C ARG A 203 5.92 -8.66 18.01
N TRP A 204 4.99 -8.78 17.08
CA TRP A 204 4.81 -7.84 15.97
C TRP A 204 3.74 -6.77 16.24
N SER A 205 3.28 -6.65 17.49
CA SER A 205 2.47 -5.52 17.94
C SER A 205 3.39 -4.32 18.17
N ARG A 206 3.79 -3.67 17.08
CA ARG A 206 4.77 -2.58 17.04
C ARG A 206 4.34 -1.47 16.10
N LEU A 207 4.84 -0.27 16.39
CA LEU A 207 4.68 0.93 15.60
C LEU A 207 6.04 1.61 15.47
N PHE A 208 6.51 1.81 14.26
CA PHE A 208 7.70 2.61 13.96
C PHE A 208 7.29 3.98 13.48
N CYS A 209 7.91 5.01 14.01
CA CYS A 209 7.62 6.39 13.70
C CYS A 209 8.91 7.12 13.39
N THR A 210 8.99 7.77 12.22
CA THR A 210 10.18 8.53 11.82
C THR A 210 9.80 9.88 11.24
N ARG A 211 10.45 10.96 11.69
CA ARG A 211 10.40 12.29 11.08
C ARG A 211 11.65 12.47 10.21
N TRP A 212 11.48 12.25 8.92
CA TRP A 212 12.55 12.33 7.94
C TRP A 212 12.99 13.78 7.70
N ASN A 213 14.24 13.95 7.29
CA ASN A 213 14.79 15.23 6.84
C ASN A 213 14.59 15.34 5.31
N GLY A 214 13.63 16.17 4.88
CA GLY A 214 13.32 16.38 3.48
C GLY A 214 12.17 15.54 2.95
N LEU A 215 12.19 15.22 1.66
CA LEU A 215 11.08 14.60 0.92
C LEU A 215 11.19 13.08 0.78
N ASN A 216 12.33 12.49 1.15
CA ASN A 216 12.65 11.08 0.97
C ASN A 216 13.38 10.50 2.18
N LYS A 217 13.42 9.16 2.30
CA LYS A 217 14.12 8.42 3.37
C LYS A 217 15.65 8.52 3.31
N SER A 218 16.21 9.11 2.27
CA SER A 218 17.65 9.29 2.06
C SER A 218 17.94 10.71 1.57
N GLY A 219 17.94 11.66 2.47
CA GLY A 219 17.96 13.11 2.14
C GLY A 219 19.25 13.86 2.47
N GLY A 220 20.44 13.24 2.47
CA GLY A 220 21.68 13.97 2.70
C GLY A 220 22.54 13.46 3.86
N THR A 221 23.18 14.37 4.62
CA THR A 221 24.07 14.02 5.74
C THR A 221 23.30 13.68 7.02
N ILE A 222 22.08 14.17 7.15
CA ILE A 222 21.17 13.90 8.27
C ILE A 222 19.93 13.24 7.71
N ASP A 223 19.64 12.01 8.10
CA ASP A 223 18.54 11.22 7.58
C ASP A 223 17.18 11.56 8.23
N ALA A 224 17.15 11.72 9.53
CA ALA A 224 15.92 11.95 10.28
C ALA A 224 16.11 12.95 11.45
N PHE A 225 15.03 13.64 11.82
CA PHE A 225 15.01 14.56 12.97
C PHE A 225 14.52 13.90 14.26
N ASP A 226 13.67 12.88 14.16
CA ASP A 226 13.12 12.14 15.28
C ASP A 226 12.78 10.72 14.84
N ASP A 227 13.01 9.76 15.72
CA ASP A 227 12.76 8.35 15.48
C ASP A 227 12.27 7.70 16.79
N ALA A 228 11.28 6.82 16.69
CA ALA A 228 10.74 6.11 17.83
C ALA A 228 10.16 4.75 17.43
N GLU A 229 10.46 3.75 18.24
CA GLU A 229 9.85 2.42 18.16
C GLU A 229 8.96 2.19 19.38
N TYR A 230 7.71 1.83 19.17
CA TYR A 230 6.75 1.48 20.20
C TYR A 230 6.31 0.03 20.06
N SER A 231 6.16 -0.65 21.19
CA SER A 231 5.67 -2.03 21.26
C SER A 231 4.65 -2.19 22.39
N GLY A 232 3.87 -3.27 22.35
CA GLY A 232 2.90 -3.61 23.41
C GLY A 232 1.45 -3.53 22.94
N SER A 233 0.55 -3.08 23.83
CA SER A 233 -0.87 -2.97 23.54
C SER A 233 -1.17 -2.10 22.33
N VAL A 234 -2.06 -2.56 21.43
CA VAL A 234 -2.53 -1.73 20.31
C VAL A 234 -3.15 -0.41 20.78
N LEU A 235 -3.72 -0.36 21.98
CA LEU A 235 -4.24 0.89 22.58
C LEU A 235 -3.10 1.85 22.90
N SER A 236 -1.97 1.33 23.41
CA SER A 236 -0.76 2.13 23.65
C SER A 236 -0.14 2.61 22.35
N LEU A 237 -0.18 1.78 21.28
CA LEU A 237 0.35 2.17 19.98
C LEU A 237 -0.42 3.33 19.37
N ILE A 238 -1.75 3.39 19.57
CA ILE A 238 -2.56 4.54 19.15
C ILE A 238 -2.10 5.81 19.87
N ASP A 239 -2.08 5.77 21.21
CA ASP A 239 -1.71 6.95 22.03
C ASP A 239 -0.30 7.44 21.70
N ASN A 240 0.67 6.53 21.56
CA ASN A 240 2.06 6.85 21.27
C ASN A 240 2.25 7.39 19.85
N GLY A 241 1.54 6.82 18.85
CA GLY A 241 1.58 7.30 17.47
C GLY A 241 1.03 8.71 17.36
N GLU A 242 -0.10 9.00 18.01
CA GLU A 242 -0.66 10.35 18.07
C GLU A 242 0.29 11.34 18.76
N ALA A 243 0.89 10.93 19.87
CA ALA A 243 1.88 11.75 20.58
C ALA A 243 3.11 12.04 19.71
N PHE A 244 3.56 11.04 18.92
CA PHE A 244 4.65 11.23 17.95
C PHE A 244 4.28 12.23 16.88
N ILE A 245 3.10 12.09 16.25
CA ILE A 245 2.61 13.03 15.24
C ILE A 245 2.53 14.44 15.81
N LYS A 246 1.90 14.61 16.99
CA LYS A 246 1.74 15.92 17.66
C LYS A 246 3.06 16.64 17.95
N ARG A 247 4.12 15.92 18.34
CA ARG A 247 5.41 16.55 18.62
C ARG A 247 6.23 16.86 17.37
N ASN A 248 5.92 16.20 16.23
CA ASN A 248 6.62 16.36 14.96
C ASN A 248 5.85 17.17 13.90
N ALA A 249 4.59 17.51 14.18
CA ALA A 249 3.75 18.37 13.36
C ALA A 249 3.64 19.77 13.97
N LYS A 250 3.65 20.78 13.11
CA LYS A 250 3.53 22.18 13.55
C LYS A 250 2.06 22.60 13.49
N LEU A 251 1.65 23.36 14.49
CA LEU A 251 0.39 24.10 14.49
C LEU A 251 0.69 25.57 14.25
N MET A 252 0.45 26.03 13.04
CA MET A 252 0.51 27.44 12.69
C MET A 252 -0.79 28.13 13.08
N TRP A 253 -0.74 29.42 13.30
CA TRP A 253 -1.94 30.21 13.58
C TRP A 253 -1.78 31.65 13.10
N ARG A 254 -2.91 32.28 12.78
CA ARG A 254 -2.97 33.72 12.53
C ARG A 254 -3.98 34.38 13.44
N LYS A 255 -3.70 35.61 13.84
CA LYS A 255 -4.63 36.42 14.63
C LYS A 255 -5.69 37.03 13.72
N THR A 256 -6.94 36.89 14.08
CA THR A 256 -8.07 37.62 13.48
C THR A 256 -8.47 38.78 14.41
N ALA A 257 -9.45 39.60 14.02
CA ALA A 257 -9.90 40.73 14.83
C ALA A 257 -10.35 40.28 16.24
N ASN A 258 -11.03 39.14 16.36
CA ASN A 258 -11.65 38.67 17.61
C ASN A 258 -11.23 37.29 18.06
N SER A 259 -10.36 36.59 17.32
CA SER A 259 -9.99 35.20 17.61
C SER A 259 -8.61 34.82 17.04
N ARG A 260 -8.28 33.55 17.15
CA ARG A 260 -7.11 32.91 16.53
C ARG A 260 -7.62 31.82 15.60
N GLU A 261 -7.17 31.83 14.36
CA GLU A 261 -7.39 30.75 13.41
C GLU A 261 -6.16 29.83 13.42
N GLU A 262 -6.40 28.54 13.63
CA GLU A 262 -5.37 27.52 13.65
C GLU A 262 -5.26 26.85 12.29
N MET A 263 -4.02 26.59 11.86
CA MET A 263 -3.66 25.98 10.58
C MET A 263 -2.69 24.83 10.88
N PRO A 264 -3.20 23.63 11.14
CA PRO A 264 -2.36 22.46 11.40
C PRO A 264 -1.67 21.99 10.12
N GLU A 265 -0.47 21.40 10.26
CA GLU A 265 0.16 20.66 9.15
C GLU A 265 -0.64 19.41 8.79
N TYR A 266 -1.18 18.72 9.80
CA TYR A 266 -1.98 17.51 9.65
C TYR A 266 -3.21 17.57 10.55
N VAL A 267 -4.35 17.11 10.05
CA VAL A 267 -5.63 17.19 10.75
C VAL A 267 -5.77 16.04 11.73
N GLU A 268 -5.97 16.35 13.03
CA GLU A 268 -6.01 15.35 14.11
C GLU A 268 -7.03 14.25 13.85
N ARG A 269 -8.26 14.60 13.48
CA ARG A 269 -9.31 13.61 13.17
C ARG A 269 -8.90 12.67 12.02
N SER A 270 -8.19 13.18 11.02
CA SER A 270 -7.79 12.41 9.85
C SER A 270 -6.67 11.42 10.18
N TYR A 271 -5.60 11.86 10.87
CA TYR A 271 -4.54 10.93 11.22
C TYR A 271 -4.94 9.95 12.32
N HIS A 272 -5.81 10.33 13.26
CA HIS A 272 -6.42 9.40 14.22
C HIS A 272 -7.13 8.26 13.49
N GLU A 273 -8.05 8.57 12.60
CA GLU A 273 -8.80 7.57 11.82
C GLU A 273 -7.85 6.68 11.00
N ALA A 274 -6.82 7.28 10.36
CA ALA A 274 -5.84 6.54 9.57
C ALA A 274 -5.00 5.58 10.44
N LEU A 275 -4.53 6.01 11.61
CA LEU A 275 -3.74 5.19 12.52
C LEU A 275 -4.57 4.04 13.13
N VAL A 276 -5.78 4.34 13.59
CA VAL A 276 -6.71 3.32 14.12
C VAL A 276 -7.01 2.28 13.04
N ASN A 277 -7.30 2.70 11.80
CA ASN A 277 -7.52 1.79 10.68
C ASN A 277 -6.27 0.98 10.34
N ALA A 278 -5.07 1.57 10.37
CA ALA A 278 -3.82 0.87 10.13
C ALA A 278 -3.60 -0.29 11.11
N LEU A 279 -3.93 -0.10 12.39
CA LEU A 279 -3.83 -1.12 13.44
C LEU A 279 -5.01 -2.13 13.39
N ALA A 280 -6.25 -1.66 13.16
CA ALA A 280 -7.42 -2.53 13.07
C ALA A 280 -7.39 -3.46 11.86
N HIS A 281 -6.87 -2.98 10.72
CA HIS A 281 -6.82 -3.73 9.47
C HIS A 281 -5.45 -4.33 9.15
N ARG A 282 -4.45 -4.18 10.03
CA ARG A 282 -3.14 -4.83 9.88
C ARG A 282 -3.32 -6.33 9.65
N ASP A 283 -2.56 -6.87 8.72
CA ASP A 283 -2.45 -8.32 8.56
C ASP A 283 -1.42 -8.89 9.56
N TYR A 284 -1.91 -9.36 10.70
CA TYR A 284 -1.09 -9.93 11.76
C TYR A 284 -0.48 -11.30 11.42
N LEU A 285 -0.82 -11.90 10.26
CA LEU A 285 -0.13 -13.09 9.74
C LEU A 285 1.20 -12.74 9.08
N VAL A 286 1.43 -11.47 8.74
CA VAL A 286 2.70 -10.98 8.20
C VAL A 286 3.66 -10.75 9.35
N ASN A 287 4.68 -11.61 9.44
CA ASN A 287 5.76 -11.50 10.41
C ASN A 287 6.88 -10.62 9.86
N GLY A 288 7.48 -9.78 10.72
CA GLY A 288 8.63 -8.95 10.36
C GLY A 288 8.30 -7.70 9.54
N SER A 289 7.04 -7.25 9.61
CA SER A 289 6.62 -5.95 9.07
C SER A 289 5.62 -5.33 10.02
N GLU A 290 5.80 -4.09 10.37
CA GLU A 290 5.07 -3.34 11.37
C GLU A 290 4.25 -2.22 10.75
N VAL A 291 3.44 -1.54 11.54
CA VAL A 291 2.81 -0.27 11.14
C VAL A 291 3.85 0.84 11.24
N HIS A 292 3.90 1.71 10.23
CA HIS A 292 4.83 2.83 10.18
C HIS A 292 4.10 4.17 10.08
N ILE A 293 4.63 5.18 10.73
CA ILE A 293 4.32 6.59 10.55
C ILE A 293 5.59 7.27 10.03
N ASP A 294 5.59 7.64 8.78
CA ASP A 294 6.69 8.36 8.13
C ASP A 294 6.26 9.81 7.88
N ILE A 295 6.89 10.78 8.54
CA ILE A 295 6.61 12.21 8.36
C ILE A 295 7.75 12.82 7.55
N TYR A 296 7.42 13.36 6.37
CA TYR A 296 8.30 14.12 5.49
C TYR A 296 7.98 15.62 5.59
N ASP A 297 8.70 16.46 4.85
CA ASP A 297 8.41 17.89 4.85
C ASP A 297 7.08 18.22 4.18
N ASP A 298 6.75 17.49 3.10
CA ASP A 298 5.56 17.71 2.26
C ASP A 298 4.36 16.85 2.64
N ARG A 299 4.56 15.76 3.36
CA ARG A 299 3.50 14.76 3.66
C ARG A 299 3.80 13.90 4.87
N MET A 300 2.77 13.23 5.35
CA MET A 300 2.84 12.09 6.26
C MET A 300 2.27 10.85 5.59
N GLU A 301 2.93 9.71 5.76
CA GLU A 301 2.48 8.41 5.29
C GLU A 301 2.22 7.50 6.50
N ILE A 302 1.05 6.86 6.54
CA ILE A 302 0.75 5.80 7.52
C ILE A 302 0.61 4.50 6.74
N TYR A 303 1.56 3.63 6.94
CA TYR A 303 1.69 2.31 6.30
C TYR A 303 1.19 1.21 7.22
N SER A 304 0.50 0.23 6.66
CA SER A 304 0.08 -1.00 7.34
C SER A 304 0.34 -2.24 6.46
N PRO A 305 0.89 -3.34 7.03
CA PRO A 305 1.00 -4.61 6.33
C PRO A 305 -0.36 -5.20 5.96
N GLY A 306 -0.48 -5.69 4.72
CA GLY A 306 -1.70 -6.27 4.16
C GLY A 306 -2.49 -5.27 3.31
N GLY A 307 -2.87 -5.69 2.10
CA GLY A 307 -3.69 -4.90 1.17
C GLY A 307 -5.15 -4.80 1.62
N MET A 308 -6.05 -4.48 0.70
CA MET A 308 -7.49 -4.46 0.99
C MET A 308 -7.98 -5.84 1.43
N PRO A 309 -8.86 -5.95 2.47
CA PRO A 309 -9.33 -7.24 2.97
C PRO A 309 -10.08 -8.09 1.94
N ASP A 310 -10.73 -7.45 0.97
CA ASP A 310 -11.45 -8.09 -0.13
C ASP A 310 -10.56 -8.45 -1.33
N GLY A 311 -9.25 -8.06 -1.28
CA GLY A 311 -8.28 -8.30 -2.34
C GLY A 311 -8.32 -7.28 -3.48
N SER A 312 -9.18 -6.27 -3.40
CA SER A 312 -9.21 -5.17 -4.39
C SER A 312 -8.02 -4.22 -4.22
N ILE A 313 -7.82 -3.35 -5.19
CA ILE A 313 -6.83 -2.27 -5.17
C ILE A 313 -7.58 -0.96 -4.99
N ILE A 314 -7.21 -0.16 -3.98
CA ILE A 314 -7.94 1.07 -3.64
C ILE A 314 -7.86 2.12 -4.74
N GLN A 315 -6.77 2.17 -5.51
CA GLN A 315 -6.57 3.12 -6.60
C GLN A 315 -7.58 2.94 -7.74
N ASP A 316 -8.16 1.72 -7.87
CA ASP A 316 -9.14 1.37 -8.90
C ASP A 316 -10.59 1.63 -8.46
N ARG A 317 -10.77 2.24 -7.27
CA ARG A 317 -12.08 2.45 -6.63
C ARG A 317 -12.25 3.88 -6.14
N ASP A 318 -13.50 4.33 -6.05
CA ASP A 318 -13.80 5.53 -5.28
C ASP A 318 -13.76 5.20 -3.78
N PRO A 319 -12.83 5.79 -2.99
CA PRO A 319 -12.70 5.53 -1.56
C PRO A 319 -13.99 5.78 -0.77
N LEU A 320 -14.85 6.69 -1.24
CA LEU A 320 -16.11 7.03 -0.56
C LEU A 320 -17.18 5.95 -0.69
N THR A 321 -17.04 5.04 -1.66
CA THR A 321 -18.00 3.95 -1.95
C THR A 321 -17.51 2.58 -1.49
N VAL A 322 -16.30 2.48 -0.92
CA VAL A 322 -15.73 1.21 -0.45
C VAL A 322 -16.51 0.71 0.77
N PRO A 323 -17.08 -0.51 0.73
CA PRO A 323 -17.77 -1.08 1.88
C PRO A 323 -16.78 -1.40 3.02
N SER A 324 -17.27 -1.31 4.26
CA SER A 324 -16.48 -1.66 5.44
C SER A 324 -16.29 -3.16 5.55
N THR A 325 -15.13 -3.66 5.12
CA THR A 325 -14.72 -5.06 5.32
C THR A 325 -13.64 -5.11 6.39
N ARG A 326 -13.88 -5.88 7.46
CA ARG A 326 -12.98 -5.94 8.61
C ARG A 326 -12.04 -7.14 8.50
N ARG A 327 -10.72 -6.90 8.51
CA ARG A 327 -9.73 -7.98 8.59
C ARG A 327 -9.71 -8.63 9.97
N ASN A 328 -9.78 -7.81 11.02
CA ASN A 328 -9.76 -8.21 12.42
C ASN A 328 -11.06 -7.74 13.09
N PRO A 329 -12.16 -8.49 12.97
CA PRO A 329 -13.48 -8.06 13.44
C PRO A 329 -13.59 -7.88 14.94
N VAL A 330 -12.84 -8.68 15.74
CA VAL A 330 -12.85 -8.57 17.21
C VAL A 330 -12.17 -7.28 17.63
N LEU A 331 -10.97 -6.95 17.06
CA LEU A 331 -10.29 -5.68 17.32
C LEU A 331 -11.13 -4.48 16.88
N ALA A 332 -11.73 -4.54 15.70
CA ALA A 332 -12.59 -3.47 15.20
C ALA A 332 -13.80 -3.24 16.10
N ASP A 333 -14.35 -4.32 16.68
CA ASP A 333 -15.44 -4.22 17.65
C ASP A 333 -15.01 -3.57 18.96
N ILE A 334 -13.85 -3.93 19.48
CA ILE A 334 -13.24 -3.29 20.64
C ILE A 334 -12.99 -1.80 20.38
N PHE A 335 -12.36 -1.44 19.27
CA PHE A 335 -12.09 -0.05 18.93
C PHE A 335 -13.37 0.78 18.81
N ASN A 336 -14.44 0.19 18.26
CA ASN A 336 -15.75 0.84 18.24
C ASN A 336 -16.31 1.06 19.66
N ARG A 337 -16.24 0.06 20.54
CA ARG A 337 -16.72 0.15 21.93
C ARG A 337 -15.91 1.11 22.80
N LEU A 338 -14.66 1.38 22.43
CA LEU A 338 -13.79 2.34 23.08
C LEU A 338 -13.87 3.76 22.45
N GLY A 339 -14.69 3.93 21.42
CA GLY A 339 -14.89 5.20 20.75
C GLY A 339 -13.76 5.61 19.79
N TYR A 340 -12.88 4.68 19.42
CA TYR A 340 -11.81 4.97 18.46
C TYR A 340 -12.30 4.96 17.01
N MET A 341 -13.27 4.13 16.67
CA MET A 341 -13.81 4.03 15.30
C MET A 341 -15.32 3.82 15.27
N GLU A 342 -15.95 4.11 14.13
CA GLU A 342 -17.36 3.86 13.86
C GLU A 342 -17.55 2.66 12.93
N ARG A 343 -18.75 2.02 13.02
CA ARG A 343 -19.08 0.84 12.19
C ARG A 343 -19.67 1.16 10.82
N LYS A 344 -19.70 2.43 10.41
CA LYS A 344 -20.50 2.91 9.26
C LYS A 344 -19.76 2.92 7.92
N GLY A 345 -18.51 2.45 7.84
CA GLY A 345 -17.72 2.53 6.60
C GLY A 345 -17.32 3.94 6.18
N SER A 346 -17.32 4.88 7.14
CA SER A 346 -17.06 6.30 6.89
C SER A 346 -15.58 6.70 7.03
N GLY A 347 -14.65 5.75 7.18
CA GLY A 347 -13.25 6.03 7.52
C GLY A 347 -12.54 6.89 6.47
N PHE A 348 -12.60 6.51 5.20
CA PHE A 348 -12.01 7.30 4.13
C PHE A 348 -12.63 8.69 4.01
N GLY A 349 -13.97 8.77 4.11
CA GLY A 349 -14.68 10.04 4.10
C GLY A 349 -14.30 10.97 5.25
N LYS A 350 -14.01 10.44 6.45
CA LYS A 350 -13.54 11.23 7.59
C LYS A 350 -12.11 11.75 7.38
N ILE A 351 -11.23 10.91 6.80
CA ILE A 351 -9.85 11.31 6.49
C ILE A 351 -9.86 12.46 5.48
N ILE A 352 -10.59 12.32 4.39
CA ILE A 352 -10.71 13.33 3.33
C ILE A 352 -11.42 14.58 3.86
N GLY A 353 -12.63 14.43 4.40
CA GLY A 353 -13.45 15.56 4.87
C GLY A 353 -12.81 16.35 6.01
N GLY A 354 -11.94 15.73 6.82
CA GLY A 354 -11.15 16.46 7.82
C GLY A 354 -10.28 17.54 7.19
N TYR A 355 -9.67 17.23 6.05
CA TYR A 355 -8.82 18.15 5.28
C TYR A 355 -9.62 19.23 4.56
N GLU A 356 -10.72 18.86 3.91
CA GLU A 356 -11.56 19.78 3.11
C GLU A 356 -12.10 20.96 3.92
N PHE A 357 -12.24 20.80 5.26
CA PHE A 357 -12.69 21.87 6.14
C PHE A 357 -11.57 22.81 6.62
N GLN A 358 -10.31 22.56 6.25
CA GLN A 358 -9.21 23.42 6.68
C GLN A 358 -9.08 24.66 5.80
N ILE A 359 -8.74 25.80 6.42
CA ILE A 359 -8.65 27.09 5.74
C ILE A 359 -7.50 27.15 4.71
N ASN A 360 -6.47 26.31 4.91
CA ASN A 360 -5.29 26.18 4.06
C ASN A 360 -5.35 24.96 3.14
N TYR A 361 -6.55 24.38 2.97
CA TYR A 361 -6.78 23.27 2.04
C TYR A 361 -6.94 23.80 0.61
N ASP A 362 -6.41 23.03 -0.32
CA ASP A 362 -6.72 23.06 -1.76
C ASP A 362 -6.71 21.61 -2.30
N GLU A 363 -7.20 21.38 -3.51
CA GLU A 363 -7.32 20.04 -4.09
C GLU A 363 -5.98 19.28 -4.20
N SER A 364 -4.84 19.98 -4.30
CA SER A 364 -3.52 19.35 -4.29
C SER A 364 -3.15 18.75 -2.94
N LYS A 365 -3.83 19.17 -1.87
CA LYS A 365 -3.66 18.72 -0.49
C LYS A 365 -4.65 17.63 -0.08
N LYS A 366 -5.40 17.08 -1.03
CA LYS A 366 -6.34 16.00 -0.75
C LYS A 366 -5.61 14.72 -0.32
N PRO A 367 -5.96 14.09 0.82
CA PRO A 367 -5.43 12.80 1.21
C PRO A 367 -5.67 11.74 0.14
N SER A 368 -4.69 10.89 -0.07
CA SER A 368 -4.76 9.79 -1.03
C SER A 368 -4.43 8.45 -0.38
N PHE A 369 -4.81 7.37 -1.07
CA PHE A 369 -4.68 6.01 -0.59
C PHE A 369 -3.99 5.17 -1.64
N ARG A 370 -3.06 4.32 -1.20
CA ARG A 370 -2.35 3.37 -2.06
C ARG A 370 -2.44 1.99 -1.44
N SER A 371 -2.76 1.00 -2.23
CA SER A 371 -2.69 -0.40 -1.80
C SER A 371 -2.14 -1.28 -2.90
N ASP A 372 -1.52 -2.35 -2.50
CA ASP A 372 -1.25 -3.51 -3.29
C ASP A 372 -1.66 -4.76 -2.49
N ARG A 373 -1.27 -5.95 -2.93
CA ARG A 373 -1.59 -7.19 -2.23
C ARG A 373 -1.02 -7.28 -0.81
N TYR A 374 0.09 -6.57 -0.54
CA TYR A 374 0.92 -6.76 0.65
C TYR A 374 0.85 -5.61 1.63
N GLN A 375 0.35 -4.46 1.20
CA GLN A 375 0.38 -3.24 1.99
C GLN A 375 -0.78 -2.30 1.67
N PHE A 376 -1.06 -1.45 2.64
CA PHE A 376 -1.95 -0.30 2.51
C PHE A 376 -1.26 0.95 3.08
N THR A 377 -1.33 2.05 2.37
CA THR A 377 -0.73 3.33 2.78
C THR A 377 -1.72 4.47 2.63
N VAL A 378 -1.90 5.23 3.71
CA VAL A 378 -2.59 6.52 3.68
C VAL A 378 -1.55 7.61 3.52
N VAL A 379 -1.71 8.48 2.53
CA VAL A 379 -0.85 9.63 2.27
C VAL A 379 -1.63 10.90 2.61
N MET A 380 -1.14 11.64 3.58
CA MET A 380 -1.72 12.89 4.05
C MET A 380 -0.74 14.04 3.73
N PRO A 381 -1.04 14.92 2.76
CA PRO A 381 -0.21 16.07 2.46
C PRO A 381 -0.08 17.03 3.66
N ASN A 382 1.09 17.65 3.82
CA ASN A 382 1.27 18.73 4.78
C ASN A 382 0.54 19.97 4.26
N LEU A 383 -0.49 20.41 4.99
CA LEU A 383 -1.33 21.55 4.60
C LEU A 383 -0.55 22.88 4.55
N ASN A 384 0.56 22.98 5.29
CA ASN A 384 1.39 24.17 5.38
C ASN A 384 2.66 24.09 4.50
N TYR A 385 2.85 22.97 3.79
CA TYR A 385 3.95 22.85 2.85
C TYR A 385 3.62 23.60 1.56
N ASN A 386 4.32 24.71 1.36
CA ASN A 386 4.35 25.41 0.08
C ASN A 386 5.61 24.94 -0.65
N VAL A 387 5.45 24.36 -1.83
CA VAL A 387 6.59 24.22 -2.76
C VAL A 387 7.22 25.61 -2.84
N PRO A 388 8.52 25.78 -2.56
CA PRO A 388 9.16 27.06 -2.77
C PRO A 388 8.88 27.49 -4.21
N GLN A 389 8.01 28.47 -4.39
CA GLN A 389 7.90 29.15 -5.66
C GLN A 389 9.25 29.84 -5.82
N ASP A 390 9.99 29.49 -6.86
CA ASP A 390 11.16 30.25 -7.25
C ASP A 390 10.83 31.73 -7.14
N VAL A 391 11.74 32.47 -6.51
CA VAL A 391 11.67 33.91 -6.22
C VAL A 391 10.94 34.66 -7.34
N PRO A 392 10.00 35.59 -7.03
CA PRO A 392 9.22 36.29 -8.05
C PRO A 392 10.11 36.87 -9.12
N GLN A 393 9.93 36.44 -10.34
CA GLN A 393 10.46 37.16 -11.48
C GLN A 393 9.67 38.47 -11.61
N ASP A 394 10.24 39.57 -11.14
CA ASP A 394 9.95 40.87 -11.69
C ASP A 394 10.44 40.89 -13.15
N VAL A 395 9.56 40.47 -14.05
CA VAL A 395 9.77 40.64 -15.49
C VAL A 395 8.49 41.25 -16.06
N PRO A 396 8.56 42.39 -16.74
CA PRO A 396 7.43 43.00 -17.45
C PRO A 396 6.91 42.02 -18.53
N GLN A 397 5.61 41.86 -18.59
CA GLN A 397 4.95 41.20 -19.72
C GLN A 397 5.20 41.99 -20.99
N ASP A 398 5.99 41.40 -21.89
CA ASP A 398 5.86 41.51 -23.36
C ASP A 398 7.08 40.87 -24.04
N VAL A 399 7.00 39.57 -24.40
CA VAL A 399 7.72 39.01 -25.59
C VAL A 399 7.12 37.62 -25.93
N PRO A 400 7.04 37.22 -27.22
CA PRO A 400 6.27 36.10 -27.73
C PRO A 400 6.91 34.73 -27.45
N GLN A 401 6.04 33.70 -27.37
CA GLN A 401 6.37 32.28 -27.30
C GLN A 401 7.27 31.83 -28.45
N ASP A 402 8.46 31.34 -28.07
CA ASP A 402 9.20 30.21 -28.70
C ASP A 402 10.63 30.15 -28.12
N VAL A 403 10.85 29.34 -27.05
CA VAL A 403 12.20 28.93 -26.64
C VAL A 403 12.17 27.51 -26.03
N PRO A 404 13.15 26.63 -26.32
CA PRO A 404 13.20 25.23 -25.88
C PRO A 404 13.50 25.09 -24.40
N GLN A 405 12.94 24.06 -23.77
CA GLN A 405 13.08 23.69 -22.36
C GLN A 405 14.57 23.62 -21.93
N LYS A 406 14.99 24.47 -21.00
CA LYS A 406 16.28 24.35 -20.29
C LYS A 406 16.22 23.24 -19.23
N LYS A 407 17.18 22.35 -19.25
CA LYS A 407 17.45 21.34 -18.22
C LYS A 407 17.72 22.02 -16.88
N GLU A 408 17.11 21.57 -15.80
CA GLU A 408 17.43 21.96 -14.42
C GLU A 408 18.91 21.72 -14.12
N SER A 409 19.61 22.76 -13.64
CA SER A 409 21.03 22.71 -13.35
C SER A 409 21.30 21.97 -12.04
N ASN A 410 22.13 20.94 -12.09
CA ASN A 410 22.54 20.14 -10.94
C ASN A 410 23.30 21.05 -9.92
N PRO A 411 23.02 20.98 -8.59
CA PRO A 411 23.71 21.78 -7.57
C PRO A 411 25.25 21.74 -7.66
N LEU A 412 25.83 20.61 -8.08
CA LEU A 412 27.26 20.42 -8.27
C LEU A 412 27.79 21.22 -9.46
N GLU A 413 27.01 21.36 -10.53
CA GLU A 413 27.32 22.13 -11.72
C GLU A 413 27.37 23.62 -11.41
N ILE A 414 26.45 24.09 -10.56
CA ILE A 414 26.44 25.48 -10.06
C ILE A 414 27.70 25.78 -9.24
N GLN A 415 28.15 24.86 -8.38
CA GLN A 415 29.34 24.99 -7.58
C GLN A 415 30.61 25.03 -8.48
N ILE A 416 30.70 24.17 -9.47
CA ILE A 416 31.82 24.15 -10.44
C ILE A 416 31.86 25.47 -11.21
N LEU A 417 30.72 25.98 -11.71
CA LEU A 417 30.64 27.28 -12.39
C LEU A 417 31.08 28.43 -11.50
N ASN A 418 30.67 28.45 -10.23
CA ASN A 418 31.08 29.49 -9.28
C ASN A 418 32.61 29.47 -9.00
N MET A 419 33.20 28.27 -8.93
CA MET A 419 34.63 28.13 -8.76
C MET A 419 35.40 28.65 -9.99
N ILE A 420 34.93 28.37 -11.21
CA ILE A 420 35.48 28.85 -12.45
C ILE A 420 35.33 30.38 -12.57
N LYS A 421 34.19 30.96 -12.20
CA LYS A 421 33.95 32.41 -12.15
C LYS A 421 34.90 33.12 -11.20
N LYS A 422 35.21 32.48 -10.06
CA LYS A 422 36.09 33.03 -9.02
C LYS A 422 37.59 32.95 -9.39
N ASP A 423 38.01 31.90 -10.05
CA ASP A 423 39.38 31.66 -10.51
C ASP A 423 39.35 30.88 -11.84
N ASN A 424 39.43 31.57 -12.94
CA ASN A 424 39.35 30.97 -14.28
C ASN A 424 40.59 30.13 -14.67
N LYS A 425 41.64 30.09 -13.82
CA LYS A 425 42.80 29.21 -13.97
C LYS A 425 42.78 28.01 -13.04
N ILE A 426 41.71 27.82 -12.28
CA ILE A 426 41.58 26.69 -11.35
C ILE A 426 41.70 25.36 -12.07
N SER A 427 42.52 24.44 -11.57
CA SER A 427 42.64 23.10 -12.16
C SER A 427 41.49 22.16 -11.77
N THR A 428 41.19 21.18 -12.63
CA THR A 428 40.17 20.15 -12.32
C THR A 428 40.51 19.34 -11.08
N GLU A 429 41.79 19.17 -10.74
CA GLU A 429 42.26 18.50 -9.53
C GLU A 429 41.95 19.33 -8.29
N LYS A 430 42.12 20.64 -8.34
CA LYS A 430 41.81 21.56 -7.23
C LYS A 430 40.31 21.68 -7.00
N MET A 431 39.49 21.71 -8.08
CA MET A 431 38.04 21.65 -7.97
C MET A 431 37.59 20.33 -7.33
N ALA A 432 38.14 19.21 -7.78
CA ALA A 432 37.86 17.88 -7.28
C ALA A 432 38.16 17.76 -5.77
N MET A 433 39.31 18.27 -5.33
CA MET A 433 39.72 18.29 -3.92
C MET A 433 38.76 19.14 -3.05
N THR A 434 38.36 20.31 -3.56
CA THR A 434 37.46 21.23 -2.83
C THR A 434 36.02 20.65 -2.72
N LEU A 435 35.57 19.92 -3.73
CA LEU A 435 34.22 19.36 -3.80
C LEU A 435 34.12 17.92 -3.26
N GLY A 436 35.26 17.31 -2.85
CA GLY A 436 35.30 15.94 -2.34
C GLY A 436 34.95 14.86 -3.39
N ILE A 437 35.19 15.13 -4.69
CA ILE A 437 34.85 14.24 -5.80
C ILE A 437 36.07 13.94 -6.68
N SER A 438 35.95 13.00 -7.63
CA SER A 438 37.07 12.72 -8.55
C SER A 438 37.19 13.77 -9.65
N SER A 439 38.43 14.05 -10.12
CA SER A 439 38.67 14.96 -11.26
C SER A 439 37.99 14.47 -12.55
N LYS A 440 37.76 13.17 -12.69
CA LYS A 440 36.95 12.58 -13.77
C LYS A 440 35.48 13.00 -13.69
N THR A 441 34.94 13.07 -12.48
CA THR A 441 33.58 13.56 -12.22
C THR A 441 33.45 15.04 -12.53
N VAL A 442 34.43 15.86 -12.11
CA VAL A 442 34.45 17.30 -12.44
C VAL A 442 34.46 17.52 -13.96
N LYS A 443 35.31 16.80 -14.70
CA LYS A 443 35.39 16.89 -16.18
C LYS A 443 34.06 16.50 -16.85
N ARG A 444 33.35 15.51 -16.32
CA ARG A 444 32.02 15.12 -16.82
C ARG A 444 31.03 16.26 -16.64
N HIS A 445 30.91 16.82 -15.41
CA HIS A 445 29.98 17.91 -15.15
C HIS A 445 30.31 19.19 -15.94
N ILE A 446 31.59 19.53 -16.15
CA ILE A 446 31.96 20.64 -17.03
C ILE A 446 31.45 20.40 -18.46
N LYS A 447 31.52 19.16 -18.96
CA LYS A 447 30.97 18.81 -20.27
C LYS A 447 29.43 18.88 -20.30
N ASP A 448 28.76 18.49 -19.21
CA ASP A 448 27.29 18.50 -19.09
C ASP A 448 26.74 19.94 -18.97
N ILE A 449 27.51 20.87 -18.39
CA ILE A 449 27.22 22.31 -18.32
C ILE A 449 27.17 22.94 -19.74
N GLY A 450 28.01 22.49 -20.65
CA GLY A 450 27.99 22.89 -22.06
C GLY A 450 28.46 24.30 -22.41
N ILE A 451 28.37 25.25 -21.48
CA ILE A 451 28.77 26.68 -21.67
C ILE A 451 30.17 26.98 -21.16
N VAL A 452 30.98 26.00 -20.78
CA VAL A 452 32.35 26.17 -20.26
C VAL A 452 33.31 25.42 -21.14
N ARG A 453 34.38 26.11 -21.58
CA ARG A 453 35.48 25.49 -22.32
C ARG A 453 36.84 25.88 -21.75
N PHE A 454 37.83 25.01 -21.91
CA PHE A 454 39.22 25.29 -21.56
C PHE A 454 39.98 25.78 -22.78
N VAL A 455 40.60 26.94 -22.66
CA VAL A 455 41.35 27.60 -23.74
C VAL A 455 42.83 27.70 -23.36
N GLY A 456 43.71 27.35 -24.29
CA GLY A 456 45.17 27.38 -24.07
C GLY A 456 45.77 26.00 -23.77
N ARG A 457 47.07 25.97 -23.46
CA ARG A 457 47.83 24.75 -23.12
C ARG A 457 48.71 24.96 -21.89
N GLY A 458 48.79 23.96 -21.01
CA GLY A 458 49.63 23.97 -19.81
C GLY A 458 49.30 25.11 -18.85
N SER A 459 50.33 25.77 -18.29
CA SER A 459 50.22 26.85 -17.30
C SER A 459 49.52 28.13 -17.80
N ASN A 460 49.38 28.29 -19.11
CA ASN A 460 48.71 29.44 -19.74
C ASN A 460 47.26 29.14 -20.11
N GLY A 461 46.74 27.95 -19.80
CA GLY A 461 45.34 27.59 -20.02
C GLY A 461 44.42 28.23 -19.00
N HIS A 462 43.20 28.56 -19.43
CA HIS A 462 42.15 29.10 -18.58
C HIS A 462 40.76 28.64 -19.05
N TRP A 463 39.80 28.73 -18.17
CA TRP A 463 38.40 28.44 -18.46
C TRP A 463 37.71 29.68 -19.00
N GLU A 464 36.93 29.54 -20.05
CA GLU A 464 36.04 30.56 -20.58
C GLU A 464 34.58 30.08 -20.44
N ILE A 465 33.72 31.00 -20.02
CA ILE A 465 32.26 30.80 -20.02
C ILE A 465 31.77 31.45 -21.31
N ILE A 466 31.08 30.68 -22.13
CA ILE A 466 30.50 31.11 -23.39
C ILE A 466 29.10 31.63 -23.07
N ASP A 467 28.90 32.94 -23.10
CA ASP A 467 27.59 33.55 -23.08
C ASP A 467 26.98 33.39 -24.48
N ASP A 468 25.76 32.80 -24.57
CA ASP A 468 24.94 32.79 -25.79
C ASP A 468 24.30 34.14 -26.04
#